data_4e0aa8e555b251558b95fcce3ca47067
#
_entry.id   4e0aa8e555b251558b95fcce3ca47067
#
_cell.length_a   1.000
_cell.length_b   1.000
_cell.length_c   1.000
_cell.angle_alpha   90.00
_cell.angle_beta   90.00
_cell.angle_gamma   90.00
#
_symmetry.space_group_name_H-M   'P 1'
#
loop_
_entity.id
_entity.type
_entity.pdbx_description
1 polymer ?
#
loop_
_entity_poly.entity_id
_entity_poly.type
_entity_poly.pdbx_seq_one_letter_code
_entity_poly.pdbx_strand_id
1 'polypeptide(L)'
;MKKCLLLLAMLVSFSFTYAQDATKKKLVFNPNNPTYEVEATCGTCMFKMEGKGCLLAIKFKGKNYFVDGTGLEDHGDAHDKEGFCNAIKKAKVQGTVVKDRFELSYFELIKK
;
A
#
# COMPACT_ATOMS: atom_id res chain seq x y z
N MET A 1 7.99 8.19 -58.79
CA MET A 1 7.87 8.13 -58.25
C MET A 1 7.86 7.87 -57.20
N LYS A 2 8.00 7.88 -56.68
CA LYS A 2 7.99 7.58 -55.86
C LYS A 2 7.85 7.75 -54.92
N LYS A 3 7.73 7.88 -54.38
CA LYS A 3 7.60 8.06 -53.46
C LYS A 3 7.21 7.67 -52.55
N CYS A 4 7.04 7.53 -52.10
CA CYS A 4 6.54 7.11 -51.31
C CYS A 4 6.89 6.68 -50.34
N LEU A 5 7.33 6.46 -50.09
CA LEU A 5 7.60 5.96 -49.26
C LEU A 5 7.80 6.20 -48.19
N LEU A 6 7.91 6.62 -47.94
CA LEU A 6 8.08 6.88 -47.04
C LEU A 6 7.59 6.86 -45.99
N LEU A 7 7.18 6.94 -45.84
CA LEU A 7 6.64 6.93 -44.97
C LEU A 7 6.62 6.26 -44.05
N LEU A 8 6.72 5.90 -43.86
CA LEU A 8 6.62 5.15 -43.13
C LEU A 8 7.09 5.11 -42.04
N ALA A 9 7.58 5.39 -41.88
CA ALA A 9 8.11 5.30 -41.00
C ALA A 9 7.68 5.68 -39.90
N MET A 10 7.28 6.02 -39.70
CA MET A 10 6.85 6.38 -38.68
C MET A 10 6.56 5.66 -37.73
N LEU A 11 6.78 5.01 -37.57
CA LEU A 11 6.47 4.24 -36.74
C LEU A 11 6.80 4.44 -35.55
N VAL A 12 6.85 4.83 -35.06
CA VAL A 12 6.95 5.09 -34.03
C VAL A 12 6.72 4.36 -33.09
N SER A 13 7.19 4.08 -32.45
CA SER A 13 7.03 3.27 -31.62
C SER A 13 7.09 3.74 -30.41
N PHE A 14 6.50 3.81 -29.77
CA PHE A 14 6.43 4.15 -28.60
C PHE A 14 6.37 3.31 -27.72
N SER A 15 6.90 3.17 -26.86
CA SER A 15 6.92 2.30 -26.10
C SER A 15 6.82 2.78 -24.87
N PHE A 16 6.11 2.66 -24.17
CA PHE A 16 5.91 3.04 -23.01
C PHE A 16 6.01 2.18 -22.17
N THR A 17 6.56 2.14 -21.21
CA THR A 17 6.75 1.32 -20.43
C THR A 17 6.40 1.76 -19.22
N TYR A 18 5.68 1.46 -18.59
CA TYR A 18 5.26 1.78 -17.46
C TYR A 18 5.42 0.89 -16.57
N ALA A 19 6.21 0.59 -15.95
CA ALA A 19 6.41 -0.32 -15.14
C ALA A 19 6.06 0.02 -13.90
N GLN A 20 5.28 0.45 -13.54
CA GLN A 20 4.97 0.83 -12.44
C GLN A 20 4.60 -0.05 -11.49
N ASP A 21 4.93 -0.03 -10.32
CA ASP A 21 4.66 -0.71 -9.34
C ASP A 21 3.61 -0.08 -8.67
N ALA A 22 2.50 -0.27 -8.99
CA ALA A 22 1.42 0.39 -8.46
C ALA A 22 1.12 0.08 -7.06
N THR A 23 1.64 -0.93 -6.47
CA THR A 23 1.30 -1.20 -5.13
C THR A 23 2.15 -0.49 -4.15
N LYS A 24 3.25 0.12 -4.53
CA LYS A 24 4.01 0.79 -3.61
C LYS A 24 4.07 2.17 -3.87
N LYS A 25 3.40 3.03 -3.19
CA LYS A 25 3.46 4.39 -3.42
C LYS A 25 4.41 4.94 -2.46
N LYS A 26 5.02 6.03 -2.66
CA LYS A 26 5.89 6.67 -1.74
C LYS A 26 5.07 7.34 -0.73
N LEU A 27 5.15 6.98 0.51
CA LEU A 27 4.35 7.55 1.57
C LEU A 27 5.08 8.70 2.22
N VAL A 28 4.43 9.85 2.27
CA VAL A 28 5.06 11.07 2.76
C VAL A 28 4.15 11.73 3.78
N PHE A 29 4.68 12.09 4.92
CA PHE A 29 3.91 12.76 5.95
C PHE A 29 3.48 14.14 5.46
N ASN A 30 2.21 14.46 5.65
CA ASN A 30 1.70 15.76 5.27
C ASN A 30 1.11 16.41 6.51
N PRO A 31 1.73 17.47 7.00
CA PRO A 31 1.23 18.09 8.24
C PRO A 31 -0.15 18.70 8.12
N ASN A 32 -0.65 18.88 6.90
CA ASN A 32 -1.99 19.41 6.73
C ASN A 32 -3.06 18.36 6.77
N ASN A 33 -2.70 17.10 6.81
CA ASN A 33 -3.68 16.04 6.86
C ASN A 33 -3.78 15.48 8.28
N PRO A 34 -4.93 14.97 8.65
CA PRO A 34 -5.05 14.39 9.98
C PRO A 34 -4.21 13.13 10.12
N THR A 35 -3.67 12.92 11.29
CA THR A 35 -2.89 11.74 11.59
C THR A 35 -3.64 10.94 12.63
N TYR A 36 -3.77 9.65 12.41
CA TYR A 36 -4.51 8.78 13.31
C TYR A 36 -3.58 7.74 13.90
N GLU A 37 -3.79 7.43 15.16
CA GLU A 37 -3.03 6.36 15.78
C GLU A 37 -3.93 5.13 15.72
N VAL A 38 -3.49 4.06 15.12
CA VAL A 38 -4.32 2.89 14.87
C VAL A 38 -3.57 1.63 15.25
N GLU A 39 -4.30 0.53 15.38
CA GLU A 39 -3.68 -0.78 15.52
C GLU A 39 -3.44 -1.32 14.12
N ALA A 40 -2.30 -1.94 13.91
CA ALA A 40 -1.92 -2.48 12.61
C ALA A 40 -1.39 -3.89 12.79
N THR A 41 -1.75 -4.80 11.91
CA THR A 41 -1.31 -6.17 11.99
C THR A 41 -1.66 -6.91 10.71
N CYS A 42 -1.40 -8.21 10.66
CA CYS A 42 -1.87 -9.02 9.54
C CYS A 42 -3.36 -9.21 9.72
N GLY A 43 -4.14 -8.68 8.79
CA GLY A 43 -5.58 -8.70 8.91
C GLY A 43 -6.15 -10.10 8.94
N THR A 44 -5.62 -10.99 8.11
CA THR A 44 -6.16 -12.35 8.05
C THR A 44 -5.73 -13.16 9.26
N CYS A 45 -4.58 -12.87 9.85
CA CYS A 45 -4.09 -13.63 10.99
C CYS A 45 -4.63 -13.13 12.31
N MET A 46 -4.54 -11.84 12.54
CA MET A 46 -4.85 -11.31 13.88
C MET A 46 -6.22 -10.69 13.98
N PHE A 47 -6.72 -10.09 12.91
CA PHE A 47 -8.04 -9.48 12.94
C PHE A 47 -9.11 -10.44 12.39
N LYS A 48 -8.71 -11.61 11.92
CA LYS A 48 -9.63 -12.61 11.39
C LYS A 48 -10.43 -12.13 10.20
N MET A 49 -9.85 -11.29 9.40
CA MET A 49 -10.50 -10.81 8.20
C MET A 49 -10.40 -11.86 7.11
N GLU A 50 -11.31 -11.80 6.16
CA GLU A 50 -11.26 -12.73 5.06
C GLU A 50 -10.31 -12.25 4.00
N GLY A 51 -9.54 -13.13 3.43
CA GLY A 51 -8.59 -12.76 2.38
C GLY A 51 -7.64 -13.89 2.12
N LYS A 52 -6.84 -13.75 1.09
CA LYS A 52 -5.88 -14.72 0.75
C LYS A 52 -4.55 -14.30 1.22
N GLY A 53 -3.91 -15.06 2.03
CA GLY A 53 -2.56 -14.76 2.51
C GLY A 53 -2.55 -13.71 3.57
N CYS A 54 -1.39 -13.27 3.97
CA CYS A 54 -1.25 -12.26 4.98
C CYS A 54 -1.23 -10.88 4.36
N LEU A 55 -2.16 -10.05 4.74
CA LEU A 55 -2.25 -8.70 4.23
C LEU A 55 -2.31 -7.73 5.39
N LEU A 56 -1.63 -6.62 5.26
CA LEU A 56 -1.61 -5.62 6.33
C LEU A 56 -2.97 -4.96 6.45
N ALA A 57 -3.42 -4.78 7.67
CA ALA A 57 -4.69 -4.14 7.94
C ALA A 57 -4.55 -3.24 9.15
N ILE A 58 -5.45 -2.30 9.27
CA ILE A 58 -5.51 -1.40 10.42
C ILE A 58 -6.92 -1.37 10.97
N LYS A 59 -7.04 -1.01 12.24
CA LYS A 59 -8.34 -0.79 12.83
C LYS A 59 -8.53 0.73 12.89
N PHE A 60 -9.48 1.23 12.14
CA PHE A 60 -9.71 2.65 12.04
C PHE A 60 -11.14 2.93 12.44
N LYS A 61 -11.33 3.71 13.47
CA LYS A 61 -12.66 4.08 13.95
C LYS A 61 -13.54 2.86 14.19
N GLY A 62 -12.93 1.85 14.78
CA GLY A 62 -13.68 0.66 15.17
C GLY A 62 -13.90 -0.36 14.07
N LYS A 63 -13.38 -0.13 12.90
CA LYS A 63 -13.55 -1.06 11.80
C LYS A 63 -12.21 -1.45 11.22
N ASN A 64 -12.08 -2.68 10.78
CA ASN A 64 -10.83 -3.17 10.23
C ASN A 64 -10.80 -3.01 8.72
N TYR A 65 -9.70 -2.51 8.20
CA TYR A 65 -9.54 -2.29 6.77
C TYR A 65 -8.20 -2.83 6.32
N PHE A 66 -8.16 -3.48 5.18
CA PHE A 66 -6.89 -3.73 4.53
C PHE A 66 -6.38 -2.39 4.00
N VAL A 67 -5.08 -2.25 3.88
CA VAL A 67 -4.51 -0.98 3.46
C VAL A 67 -3.86 -1.08 2.11
N ASP A 68 -3.80 0.04 1.43
CA ASP A 68 -3.05 0.17 0.19
C ASP A 68 -1.94 1.15 0.45
N GLY A 69 -0.77 0.91 -0.08
CA GLY A 69 0.34 1.84 0.04
C GLY A 69 1.57 1.22 0.68
N THR A 70 1.40 0.23 1.54
CA THR A 70 2.54 -0.45 2.11
C THR A 70 2.10 -1.87 2.46
N GLY A 71 3.00 -2.74 2.70
CA GLY A 71 2.70 -4.13 2.99
C GLY A 71 3.39 -4.62 4.24
N LEU A 72 3.11 -5.87 4.59
CA LEU A 72 3.65 -6.43 5.82
C LEU A 72 5.15 -6.46 5.83
N GLU A 73 5.72 -6.84 4.71
CA GLU A 73 7.16 -7.03 4.69
C GLU A 73 7.95 -5.74 4.58
N ASP A 74 7.27 -4.64 4.42
CA ASP A 74 7.97 -3.36 4.35
C ASP A 74 8.38 -2.89 5.73
N HIS A 75 7.94 -3.58 6.78
CA HIS A 75 8.20 -3.14 8.14
C HIS A 75 8.86 -4.22 8.97
N GLY A 76 9.65 -5.06 8.34
CA GLY A 76 10.36 -6.13 9.02
C GLY A 76 9.72 -7.46 8.73
N ASP A 77 10.23 -8.50 9.36
CA ASP A 77 9.76 -9.85 9.09
C ASP A 77 8.42 -10.05 9.76
N ALA A 78 7.39 -10.23 8.98
CA ALA A 78 6.04 -10.38 9.51
C ALA A 78 5.88 -11.64 10.35
N HIS A 79 6.72 -12.65 10.15
CA HIS A 79 6.62 -13.89 10.89
C HIS A 79 7.48 -13.94 12.15
N ASP A 80 8.22 -12.86 12.43
CA ASP A 80 9.00 -12.78 13.62
C ASP A 80 8.06 -12.77 14.83
N LYS A 81 8.57 -13.03 16.03
CA LYS A 81 7.76 -13.00 17.19
C LYS A 81 7.02 -11.75 17.34
N GLU A 82 7.60 -10.64 17.00
CA GLU A 82 6.93 -9.38 17.10
C GLU A 82 6.51 -8.85 15.78
N GLY A 83 6.44 -9.71 14.76
CA GLY A 83 5.98 -9.27 13.44
C GLY A 83 4.48 -9.21 13.35
N PHE A 84 3.98 -8.69 12.25
CA PHE A 84 2.56 -8.47 12.09
C PHE A 84 1.72 -9.76 12.11
N CYS A 85 2.31 -10.88 11.79
CA CYS A 85 1.53 -12.13 11.82
C CYS A 85 1.36 -12.64 13.24
N ASN A 86 2.13 -12.13 14.18
CA ASN A 86 2.09 -12.57 15.56
C ASN A 86 1.73 -11.52 16.56
N ALA A 87 1.66 -10.29 16.15
CA ALA A 87 1.42 -9.20 17.10
C ALA A 87 0.64 -8.07 16.47
N ILE A 88 -0.12 -7.37 17.27
CA ILE A 88 -0.80 -6.18 16.85
C ILE A 88 0.06 -5.02 17.31
N LYS A 89 0.38 -4.12 16.39
CA LYS A 89 1.25 -3.00 16.71
C LYS A 89 0.52 -1.71 16.53
N LYS A 90 1.06 -0.65 17.06
CA LYS A 90 0.45 0.66 16.88
C LYS A 90 1.17 1.42 15.79
N ALA A 91 0.46 2.19 15.04
CA ALA A 91 1.03 2.96 13.94
C ALA A 91 0.35 4.31 13.84
N LYS A 92 1.06 5.27 13.30
CA LYS A 92 0.47 6.55 12.94
C LYS A 92 0.26 6.52 11.45
N VAL A 93 -0.92 6.88 11.03
CA VAL A 93 -1.26 6.81 9.61
C VAL A 93 -1.98 8.06 9.15
N GLN A 94 -1.82 8.36 7.87
CA GLN A 94 -2.64 9.36 7.21
C GLN A 94 -3.21 8.70 5.98
N GLY A 95 -4.40 9.04 5.62
CA GLY A 95 -5.05 8.46 4.45
C GLY A 95 -6.55 8.51 4.58
N THR A 96 -7.23 7.82 3.69
CA THR A 96 -8.68 7.84 3.67
C THR A 96 -9.23 6.47 3.30
N VAL A 97 -10.48 6.23 3.65
CA VAL A 97 -11.14 5.01 3.29
C VAL A 97 -11.68 5.13 1.87
N VAL A 98 -11.34 4.19 1.02
CA VAL A 98 -11.83 4.17 -0.34
C VAL A 98 -12.30 2.75 -0.64
N LYS A 99 -13.56 2.58 -0.89
CA LYS A 99 -14.10 1.28 -1.23
C LYS A 99 -13.73 0.18 -0.27
N ASP A 100 -13.95 0.40 0.98
CA ASP A 100 -13.66 -0.58 2.01
C ASP A 100 -12.20 -0.91 2.22
N ARG A 101 -11.33 -0.10 1.72
CA ARG A 101 -9.90 -0.23 1.98
C ARG A 101 -9.40 1.12 2.48
N PHE A 102 -8.29 1.12 3.17
CA PHE A 102 -7.71 2.36 3.65
C PHE A 102 -6.51 2.69 2.77
N GLU A 103 -6.62 3.79 2.03
CA GLU A 103 -5.54 4.20 1.17
C GLU A 103 -4.61 5.04 1.98
N LEU A 104 -3.42 4.56 2.21
CA LEU A 104 -2.45 5.27 3.04
C LEU A 104 -1.73 6.35 2.27
N SER A 105 -1.53 7.46 2.89
CA SER A 105 -0.60 8.45 2.37
C SER A 105 0.61 8.54 3.30
N TYR A 106 0.53 7.97 4.50
CA TYR A 106 1.65 7.96 5.44
C TYR A 106 1.44 6.81 6.42
N PHE A 107 2.52 6.13 6.79
CA PHE A 107 2.46 5.04 7.76
C PHE A 107 3.77 5.00 8.53
N GLU A 108 3.68 4.99 9.82
CA GLU A 108 4.87 4.91 10.64
C GLU A 108 4.57 4.05 11.86
N LEU A 109 5.34 3.00 12.09
CA LEU A 109 5.15 2.19 13.28
C LEU A 109 5.62 2.95 14.50
N ILE A 110 4.85 2.84 15.58
CA ILE A 110 5.22 3.49 16.81
C ILE A 110 6.02 2.49 17.60
N LYS A 111 7.22 2.88 17.98
CA LYS A 111 8.04 1.98 18.71
C LYS A 111 7.82 2.20 20.15
N LYS A 112 7.87 1.18 20.96
CA LYS A 112 7.66 1.34 22.33
C LYS A 112 8.85 1.75 23.06
#